data_3e7862b84565a61132d904d1ec4af5f1
#
_entry.id   3e7862b84565a61132d904d1ec4af5f1
#
_cell.length_a   1.000
_cell.length_b   1.000
_cell.length_c   1.000
_cell.angle_alpha   90.00
_cell.angle_beta   90.00
_cell.angle_gamma   90.00
#
_symmetry.space_group_name_H-M   'P 1'
#
loop_
_entity.id
_entity.type
_entity.pdbx_description
1 polymer ?
#
loop_
_entity_poly.entity_id
_entity_poly.type
_entity_poly.pdbx_seq_one_letter_code
_entity_poly.pdbx_strand_id
1 'polypeptide(L)'
;FKNPKISFIYDSVVTGIFGSKGVDGVKVKNVKTGAESDLKVSGVFVFIGLVPGTEFLKGTLEMDGQGYIKTDADMKTSVEGIFACGDCVSKKLRQAITAAGDGAAAAYSAEHYIEKLEGTEYV
;
A
#
# COMPACT_ATOMS: atom_id res chain seq x y z
N PHE A 1 12.88 11.05 23.66
CA PHE A 1 11.61 11.75 23.44
C PHE A 1 11.21 12.43 24.73
N LYS A 2 10.98 13.78 24.70
CA LYS A 2 10.72 14.60 25.90
C LYS A 2 9.24 15.07 26.00
N ASN A 3 8.32 14.53 25.16
CA ASN A 3 6.92 14.93 25.23
C ASN A 3 6.18 14.08 26.28
N PRO A 4 5.68 14.69 27.38
CA PRO A 4 5.00 13.95 28.45
C PRO A 4 3.66 13.33 28.03
N LYS A 5 3.13 13.70 26.85
CA LYS A 5 1.89 13.13 26.29
C LYS A 5 2.12 11.86 25.47
N ILE A 6 3.38 11.48 25.24
CA ILE A 6 3.73 10.29 24.45
C ILE A 6 4.35 9.25 25.37
N SER A 7 3.83 8.05 25.34
CA SER A 7 4.40 6.89 26.01
C SER A 7 4.65 5.76 25.00
N PHE A 8 5.60 4.88 25.32
CA PHE A 8 5.97 3.76 24.47
C PHE A 8 5.75 2.46 25.23
N ILE A 9 5.19 1.47 24.56
CA ILE A 9 5.08 0.10 25.06
C ILE A 9 5.98 -0.75 24.16
N TYR A 10 7.14 -1.12 24.68
CA TYR A 10 8.15 -1.87 23.95
C TYR A 10 7.89 -3.38 24.00
N ASP A 11 8.51 -4.10 23.06
CA ASP A 11 8.45 -5.56 22.99
C ASP A 11 7.02 -6.11 22.97
N SER A 12 6.10 -5.39 22.34
CA SER A 12 4.68 -5.68 22.39
C SER A 12 4.01 -5.58 21.03
N VAL A 13 2.99 -6.41 20.85
CA VAL A 13 2.12 -6.39 19.67
C VAL A 13 0.67 -6.21 20.11
N VAL A 14 -0.13 -5.55 19.28
CA VAL A 14 -1.59 -5.48 19.45
C VAL A 14 -2.18 -6.77 18.91
N THR A 15 -2.91 -7.49 19.76
CA THR A 15 -3.57 -8.76 19.39
C THR A 15 -5.06 -8.62 19.15
N GLY A 16 -5.64 -7.49 19.55
CA GLY A 16 -7.06 -7.22 19.32
C GLY A 16 -7.43 -5.78 19.65
N ILE A 17 -8.52 -5.33 19.06
CA ILE A 17 -9.17 -4.05 19.35
C ILE A 17 -10.55 -4.39 19.86
N PHE A 18 -11.00 -3.72 20.93
CA PHE A 18 -12.32 -3.95 21.50
C PHE A 18 -13.07 -2.65 21.73
N GLY A 19 -14.39 -2.76 21.75
CA GLY A 19 -15.33 -1.66 21.96
C GLY A 19 -16.73 -2.04 21.50
N SER A 20 -17.72 -1.24 21.85
CA SER A 20 -19.13 -1.50 21.49
C SER A 20 -19.68 -0.51 20.46
N LYS A 21 -19.64 0.79 20.74
CA LYS A 21 -20.06 1.88 19.83
C LYS A 21 -18.88 2.62 19.20
N GLY A 22 -17.68 2.32 19.65
CA GLY A 22 -16.41 2.89 19.24
C GLY A 22 -15.28 2.06 19.84
N VAL A 23 -14.04 2.54 19.70
CA VAL A 23 -12.89 1.88 20.33
C VAL A 23 -12.87 2.23 21.81
N ASP A 24 -12.88 1.18 22.67
CA ASP A 24 -12.72 1.30 24.11
C ASP A 24 -11.31 0.94 24.56
N GLY A 25 -10.59 0.15 23.75
CA GLY A 25 -9.23 -0.25 24.04
C GLY A 25 -8.62 -1.24 23.07
N VAL A 26 -7.39 -1.64 23.37
CA VAL A 26 -6.64 -2.67 22.64
C VAL A 26 -6.09 -3.73 23.59
N LYS A 27 -6.02 -4.97 23.12
CA LYS A 27 -5.30 -6.06 23.76
C LYS A 27 -3.85 -6.01 23.30
N VAL A 28 -2.93 -6.00 24.25
CA VAL A 28 -1.49 -5.92 24.03
C VAL A 28 -0.84 -7.16 24.60
N LYS A 29 0.03 -7.80 23.84
CA LYS A 29 0.83 -8.94 24.25
C LYS A 29 2.31 -8.59 24.19
N ASN A 30 3.00 -8.75 25.31
CA ASN A 30 4.45 -8.64 25.35
C ASN A 30 5.09 -9.89 24.72
N VAL A 31 5.89 -9.70 23.66
CA VAL A 31 6.45 -10.82 22.89
C VAL A 31 7.61 -11.53 23.58
N LYS A 32 8.23 -10.89 24.60
CA LYS A 32 9.31 -11.50 25.39
C LYS A 32 8.79 -12.33 26.56
N THR A 33 7.78 -11.81 27.25
CA THR A 33 7.26 -12.44 28.47
C THR A 33 5.99 -13.25 28.22
N GLY A 34 5.30 -13.03 27.10
CA GLY A 34 3.99 -13.61 26.81
C GLY A 34 2.83 -12.96 27.59
N ALA A 35 3.11 -11.98 28.46
CA ALA A 35 2.08 -11.31 29.26
C ALA A 35 1.11 -10.53 28.38
N GLU A 36 -0.18 -10.66 28.69
CA GLU A 36 -1.26 -9.92 28.01
C GLU A 36 -1.85 -8.88 28.95
N SER A 37 -2.23 -7.74 28.38
CA SER A 37 -2.88 -6.63 29.10
C SER A 37 -3.82 -5.87 28.20
N ASP A 38 -4.80 -5.20 28.82
CA ASP A 38 -5.71 -4.30 28.13
C ASP A 38 -5.26 -2.84 28.33
N LEU A 39 -5.16 -2.11 27.24
CA LEU A 39 -4.85 -0.69 27.23
C LEU A 39 -6.09 0.09 26.77
N LYS A 40 -6.62 0.96 27.64
CA LYS A 40 -7.74 1.83 27.30
C LYS A 40 -7.29 2.93 26.36
N VAL A 41 -7.91 3.00 25.18
CA VAL A 41 -7.69 4.05 24.17
C VAL A 41 -9.01 4.35 23.48
N SER A 42 -9.19 5.57 23.00
CA SER A 42 -10.37 6.01 22.25
C SER A 42 -10.23 5.93 20.74
N GLY A 43 -9.05 5.55 20.25
CA GLY A 43 -8.77 5.38 18.83
C GLY A 43 -7.49 4.61 18.61
N VAL A 44 -7.38 3.96 17.45
CA VAL A 44 -6.19 3.19 17.04
C VAL A 44 -5.81 3.60 15.63
N PHE A 45 -4.55 3.94 15.44
CA PHE A 45 -3.95 4.21 14.15
C PHE A 45 -2.91 3.13 13.85
N VAL A 46 -3.14 2.37 12.77
CA VAL A 46 -2.22 1.32 12.34
C VAL A 46 -1.21 1.91 11.36
N PHE A 47 0.05 1.99 11.77
CA PHE A 47 1.16 2.57 11.00
C PHE A 47 2.35 1.61 10.97
N ILE A 48 2.14 0.39 10.48
CA ILE A 48 3.11 -0.72 10.50
C ILE A 48 3.64 -1.08 9.12
N GLY A 49 3.36 -0.27 8.11
CA GLY A 49 3.76 -0.47 6.72
C GLY A 49 2.57 -0.57 5.78
N LEU A 50 2.87 -0.70 4.50
CA LEU A 50 1.90 -0.83 3.42
C LEU A 50 2.10 -2.19 2.73
N VAL A 51 1.00 -2.85 2.43
CA VAL A 51 0.96 -4.07 1.63
C VAL A 51 0.11 -3.78 0.39
N PRO A 52 0.64 -3.97 -0.82
CA PRO A 52 -0.16 -3.76 -2.03
C PRO A 52 -1.24 -4.85 -2.15
N GLY A 53 -2.45 -4.48 -2.55
CA GLY A 53 -3.56 -5.42 -2.77
C GLY A 53 -3.47 -6.13 -4.13
N THR A 54 -2.29 -6.62 -4.50
CA THR A 54 -1.94 -7.13 -5.85
C THR A 54 -1.80 -8.66 -5.91
N GLU A 55 -2.09 -9.37 -4.82
CA GLU A 55 -1.93 -10.83 -4.71
C GLU A 55 -2.60 -11.61 -5.86
N PHE A 56 -3.77 -11.14 -6.31
CA PHE A 56 -4.54 -11.77 -7.39
C PHE A 56 -3.84 -11.72 -8.76
N LEU A 57 -2.82 -10.88 -8.93
CA LEU A 57 -2.02 -10.74 -10.16
C LEU A 57 -0.72 -11.55 -10.12
N LYS A 58 -0.47 -12.25 -9.02
CA LYS A 58 0.74 -13.05 -8.83
C LYS A 58 0.83 -14.15 -9.89
N GLY A 59 1.97 -14.21 -10.57
CA GLY A 59 2.20 -15.13 -11.69
C GLY A 59 1.67 -14.64 -13.05
N THR A 60 0.91 -13.53 -13.08
CA THR A 60 0.48 -12.87 -14.32
C THR A 60 1.38 -11.70 -14.67
N LEU A 61 1.69 -10.84 -13.70
CA LEU A 61 2.55 -9.68 -13.88
C LEU A 61 3.86 -9.83 -13.11
N GLU A 62 4.91 -9.19 -13.62
CA GLU A 62 6.16 -9.12 -12.89
C GLU A 62 6.03 -8.18 -11.69
N MET A 63 6.47 -8.67 -10.52
CA MET A 63 6.39 -7.96 -9.25
C MET A 63 7.75 -7.91 -8.56
N ASP A 64 7.92 -6.98 -7.63
CA ASP A 64 9.07 -6.98 -6.73
C ASP A 64 8.88 -7.96 -5.55
N GLY A 65 9.91 -8.08 -4.70
CA GLY A 65 9.89 -8.98 -3.55
C GLY A 65 8.85 -8.63 -2.47
N GLN A 66 8.20 -7.48 -2.58
CA GLN A 66 7.14 -7.00 -1.67
C GLN A 66 5.74 -7.09 -2.29
N GLY A 67 5.64 -7.55 -3.55
CA GLY A 67 4.38 -7.70 -4.26
C GLY A 67 3.92 -6.47 -5.04
N TYR A 68 4.74 -5.42 -5.16
CA TYR A 68 4.42 -4.27 -6.02
C TYR A 68 4.68 -4.59 -7.48
N ILE A 69 3.78 -4.13 -8.36
CA ILE A 69 3.87 -4.34 -9.80
C ILE A 69 5.05 -3.54 -10.36
N LYS A 70 5.91 -4.19 -11.15
CA LYS A 70 6.99 -3.51 -11.87
C LYS A 70 6.43 -2.90 -13.15
N THR A 71 6.79 -1.63 -13.40
CA THR A 71 6.48 -0.90 -14.63
C THR A 71 7.73 -0.21 -15.15
N ASP A 72 7.71 0.13 -16.44
CA ASP A 72 8.64 1.09 -17.01
C ASP A 72 8.21 2.55 -16.71
N ALA A 73 8.91 3.52 -17.30
CA ALA A 73 8.61 4.94 -17.16
C ALA A 73 7.24 5.33 -17.75
N ASP A 74 6.75 4.56 -18.71
CA ASP A 74 5.47 4.75 -19.39
C ASP A 74 4.31 3.98 -18.70
N MET A 75 4.54 3.47 -17.50
CA MET A 75 3.57 2.67 -16.72
C MET A 75 3.17 1.34 -17.38
N LYS A 76 3.95 0.84 -18.36
CA LYS A 76 3.75 -0.46 -18.99
C LYS A 76 4.21 -1.58 -18.06
N THR A 77 3.42 -2.63 -17.95
CA THR A 77 3.78 -3.83 -17.18
C THR A 77 4.56 -4.84 -18.02
N SER A 78 4.90 -5.98 -17.44
CA SER A 78 5.52 -7.12 -18.14
C SER A 78 4.60 -7.77 -19.19
N VAL A 79 3.32 -7.43 -19.20
CA VAL A 79 2.33 -7.97 -20.16
C VAL A 79 1.84 -6.85 -21.06
N GLU A 80 1.97 -7.03 -22.35
CA GLU A 80 1.55 -6.06 -23.34
C GLU A 80 0.04 -5.74 -23.23
N GLY A 81 -0.31 -4.45 -23.34
CA GLY A 81 -1.68 -3.96 -23.21
C GLY A 81 -2.16 -3.83 -21.76
N ILE A 82 -1.32 -4.16 -20.76
CA ILE A 82 -1.63 -3.97 -19.34
C ILE A 82 -0.73 -2.88 -18.78
N PHE A 83 -1.35 -1.88 -18.18
CA PHE A 83 -0.68 -0.76 -17.51
C PHE A 83 -1.00 -0.79 -16.03
N ALA A 84 -0.08 -0.33 -15.19
CA ALA A 84 -0.29 -0.21 -13.76
C ALA A 84 0.20 1.16 -13.25
N CYS A 85 -0.55 1.75 -12.32
CA CYS A 85 -0.25 3.08 -11.81
C CYS A 85 -0.61 3.20 -10.32
N GLY A 86 -0.14 4.25 -9.67
CA GLY A 86 -0.47 4.57 -8.29
C GLY A 86 0.33 3.78 -7.26
N ASP A 87 -0.26 3.56 -6.10
CA ASP A 87 0.46 3.00 -4.95
C ASP A 87 0.74 1.49 -5.07
N CYS A 88 0.13 0.82 -6.04
CA CYS A 88 0.39 -0.60 -6.29
C CYS A 88 1.65 -0.88 -7.12
N VAL A 89 2.27 0.14 -7.72
CA VAL A 89 3.51 -0.03 -8.48
C VAL A 89 4.76 0.09 -7.60
N SER A 90 5.85 -0.54 -8.03
CA SER A 90 7.13 -0.53 -7.34
C SER A 90 7.80 0.84 -7.46
N LYS A 91 7.67 1.66 -6.41
CA LYS A 91 8.24 3.02 -6.30
C LYS A 91 8.56 3.38 -4.86
N LYS A 92 9.40 4.41 -4.67
CA LYS A 92 9.81 4.88 -3.33
C LYS A 92 8.78 5.76 -2.65
N LEU A 93 8.14 6.69 -3.38
CA LEU A 93 7.23 7.67 -2.82
C LEU A 93 5.78 7.31 -3.18
N ARG A 94 4.96 7.12 -2.14
CA ARG A 94 3.53 6.85 -2.24
C ARG A 94 2.76 8.00 -1.64
N GLN A 95 2.22 8.86 -2.51
CA GLN A 95 1.42 10.02 -2.16
C GLN A 95 0.33 10.21 -3.23
N ALA A 96 -0.77 10.83 -2.87
CA ALA A 96 -1.88 11.08 -3.81
C ALA A 96 -1.42 11.76 -5.10
N ILE A 97 -0.52 12.74 -5.01
CA ILE A 97 0.01 13.45 -6.18
C ILE A 97 0.83 12.54 -7.10
N THR A 98 1.65 11.63 -6.54
CA THR A 98 2.42 10.69 -7.36
C THR A 98 1.52 9.63 -7.99
N ALA A 99 0.48 9.20 -7.28
CA ALA A 99 -0.51 8.27 -7.83
C ALA A 99 -1.30 8.90 -8.99
N ALA A 100 -1.67 10.18 -8.87
CA ALA A 100 -2.34 10.93 -9.93
C ALA A 100 -1.44 11.11 -11.17
N GLY A 101 -0.16 11.42 -10.95
CA GLY A 101 0.83 11.53 -12.03
C GLY A 101 1.03 10.22 -12.79
N ASP A 102 1.19 9.11 -12.05
CA ASP A 102 1.27 7.77 -12.66
C ASP A 102 -0.01 7.45 -13.47
N GLY A 103 -1.18 7.80 -12.94
CA GLY A 103 -2.46 7.60 -13.63
C GLY A 103 -2.54 8.35 -14.96
N ALA A 104 -2.07 9.59 -15.00
CA ALA A 104 -2.00 10.36 -16.23
C ALA A 104 -1.04 9.73 -17.25
N ALA A 105 0.14 9.29 -16.81
CA ALA A 105 1.11 8.61 -17.66
C ALA A 105 0.57 7.28 -18.20
N ALA A 106 -0.09 6.48 -17.35
CA ALA A 106 -0.69 5.22 -17.76
C ALA A 106 -1.82 5.41 -18.77
N ALA A 107 -2.68 6.43 -18.58
CA ALA A 107 -3.78 6.72 -19.49
C ALA A 107 -3.25 7.15 -20.86
N TYR A 108 -2.25 8.04 -20.89
CA TYR A 108 -1.60 8.47 -22.12
C TYR A 108 -0.96 7.29 -22.87
N SER A 109 -0.24 6.43 -22.15
CA SER A 109 0.39 5.25 -22.75
C SER A 109 -0.63 4.23 -23.28
N ALA A 110 -1.77 4.08 -22.58
CA ALA A 110 -2.85 3.20 -23.03
C ALA A 110 -3.54 3.73 -24.29
N GLU A 111 -3.77 5.05 -24.38
CA GLU A 111 -4.29 5.71 -25.58
C GLU A 111 -3.41 5.43 -26.79
N HIS A 112 -2.11 5.71 -26.70
CA HIS A 112 -1.16 5.46 -27.79
C HIS A 112 -1.04 3.98 -28.15
N TYR A 113 -1.18 3.09 -27.19
CA TYR A 113 -1.21 1.66 -27.45
C TYR A 113 -2.41 1.27 -28.32
N ILE A 114 -3.59 1.83 -28.03
CA ILE A 114 -4.81 1.59 -28.82
C ILE A 114 -4.68 2.17 -30.22
N GLU A 115 -4.23 3.44 -30.34
CA GLU A 115 -4.00 4.10 -31.63
C GLU A 115 -3.09 3.28 -32.54
N LYS A 116 -2.00 2.72 -31.96
CA LYS A 116 -1.09 1.82 -32.68
C LYS A 116 -1.76 0.55 -33.17
N LEU A 117 -2.62 -0.05 -32.33
CA LEU A 117 -3.37 -1.27 -32.73
C LEU A 117 -4.36 -0.99 -33.85
N GLU A 118 -4.98 0.20 -33.86
CA GLU A 118 -5.97 0.63 -34.84
C GLU A 118 -5.35 1.26 -36.10
N GLY A 119 -4.05 1.54 -36.09
CA GLY A 119 -3.36 2.22 -37.19
C GLY A 119 -3.79 3.68 -37.34
N THR A 120 -4.20 4.31 -36.24
CA THR A 120 -4.68 5.71 -36.19
C THR A 120 -3.69 6.67 -35.56
N GLU A 121 -2.43 6.26 -35.39
CA GLU A 121 -1.37 7.10 -34.86
C GLU A 121 -1.27 8.42 -35.64
N TYR A 122 -1.40 9.54 -34.94
CA TYR A 122 -1.07 10.85 -35.52
C TYR A 122 0.47 10.99 -35.55
N VAL A 123 1.03 11.12 -36.75
CA VAL A 123 2.46 11.39 -37.00
C VAL A 123 2.80 12.84 -36.65
#